data_86d2f48947dcb13be38acc7c5620cf86
#
_entry.id   86d2f48947dcb13be38acc7c5620cf86
#
_cell.length_a   1.000
_cell.length_b   1.000
_cell.length_c   1.000
_cell.angle_alpha   90.00
_cell.angle_beta   90.00
_cell.angle_gamma   90.00
#
_symmetry.space_group_name_H-M   'P 1'
#
loop_
_entity.id
_entity.type
_entity.pdbx_description
1 polymer ?
#
loop_
_entity_poly.entity_id
_entity_poly.type
_entity_poly.pdbx_seq_one_letter_code
_entity_poly.pdbx_strand_id
1 'polypeptide(L)'
;SLLTLPSLSLSSPSGGGTAGLAPALRLRAAFRCWALGRRWAGAAAAIASPNSVLSEHAFKRLGLGGGSDDEDEEGYGSDQEGPAVEGLQQGDADELAISRLGLPAQLVATLEKRGITHLFPIQRAVLIPALEGRDLIARAKTGTGKTLAFGIPMIKQIIEQDEGRTPGRGRIPRALVLAPTRELAKQVEKEIMESAPKLSTVCVYGGVSYNTQQNALSRGVDVVVGTPGRLIDLINGGSLQLGEVRYLVLDEADQMLAVGFEEDVETILQQLPAERQSMLFSATMPSWVKKLSRRYLNNPLTIDLVGDQDEKLAEGIKLFAIPLTTTSKRTILSDLITVYAKGGKTIVFTRTKRDADEVSLALTTSIASEALHGDISQHQRERTLNGFRQGKFTVLVATDVASRGLDIPNVDLIIHYELPNDPETFVHRSGRTGRAGKAGNAILMFTTNQRRTVKSLERDVGCKFEFIGPPTMEEVLDSSAEHVIATLRGVHPESIQYFVPAAERLSQELGPTALASALAHLSGFSQPPSSRSLISHEQFSLKQD
;
A
#
# COMPACT_ATOMS: atom_id res chain seq x y z
N SER A 1 -46.66 -19.12 -34.22
CA SER A 1 -46.49 -20.57 -34.35
C SER A 1 -45.46 -21.03 -33.33
N LEU A 2 -45.78 -21.38 -32.16
CA LEU A 2 -46.15 -22.64 -31.50
C LEU A 2 -45.35 -23.86 -32.00
N LEU A 3 -44.57 -24.45 -31.12
CA LEU A 3 -44.36 -25.88 -30.86
C LEU A 3 -43.28 -26.03 -29.78
N THR A 4 -43.58 -26.16 -28.50
CA THR A 4 -43.82 -27.34 -27.63
C THR A 4 -42.64 -28.32 -27.48
N LEU A 5 -42.25 -28.47 -26.22
CA LEU A 5 -41.40 -29.50 -25.59
C LEU A 5 -41.89 -30.93 -25.82
N PRO A 6 -41.09 -31.98 -25.54
CA PRO A 6 -41.47 -32.76 -24.37
C PRO A 6 -40.34 -33.16 -23.41
N SER A 7 -40.77 -33.23 -22.16
CA SER A 7 -40.20 -33.87 -21.00
C SER A 7 -40.19 -35.40 -21.11
N LEU A 8 -39.17 -36.07 -20.59
CA LEU A 8 -39.27 -37.48 -20.19
C LEU A 8 -38.53 -37.71 -18.88
N SER A 9 -39.31 -38.15 -17.94
CA SER A 9 -38.96 -38.68 -16.60
C SER A 9 -38.80 -40.21 -16.65
N LEU A 10 -38.32 -40.74 -15.50
CA LEU A 10 -38.34 -42.14 -15.02
C LEU A 10 -37.05 -42.92 -15.27
N SER A 11 -36.51 -43.72 -14.39
CA SER A 11 -36.78 -44.28 -13.06
C SER A 11 -35.65 -45.23 -12.76
N SER A 12 -35.30 -45.38 -11.49
CA SER A 12 -34.44 -46.47 -11.00
C SER A 12 -35.12 -47.85 -11.13
N PRO A 13 -34.33 -48.91 -11.21
CA PRO A 13 -34.48 -49.89 -10.16
C PRO A 13 -33.17 -50.50 -9.60
N SER A 14 -33.33 -50.97 -8.40
CA SER A 14 -32.49 -51.79 -7.53
C SER A 14 -32.10 -53.16 -8.08
N GLY A 15 -30.95 -53.68 -7.66
CA GLY A 15 -30.70 -55.11 -7.66
C GLY A 15 -29.24 -55.53 -7.77
N GLY A 16 -28.71 -56.01 -6.75
CA GLY A 16 -27.76 -56.92 -6.26
C GLY A 16 -26.81 -57.71 -7.18
N GLY A 17 -25.62 -58.04 -6.67
CA GLY A 17 -24.83 -59.15 -7.17
C GLY A 17 -23.31 -58.92 -7.15
N THR A 18 -22.70 -59.32 -6.08
CA THR A 18 -21.37 -59.93 -5.80
C THR A 18 -20.32 -60.10 -6.91
N ALA A 19 -19.10 -59.88 -6.46
CA ALA A 19 -17.84 -60.56 -6.74
C ALA A 19 -16.82 -59.92 -7.69
N GLY A 20 -15.64 -59.63 -7.17
CA GLY A 20 -14.38 -59.96 -7.83
C GLY A 20 -13.35 -58.86 -7.97
N LEU A 21 -12.48 -58.77 -6.99
CA LEU A 21 -10.98 -58.61 -7.07
C LEU A 21 -10.35 -57.53 -7.99
N ALA A 22 -9.74 -56.52 -7.43
CA ALA A 22 -8.33 -56.29 -7.12
C ALA A 22 -7.92 -54.81 -7.34
N PRO A 23 -6.77 -54.34 -6.87
CA PRO A 23 -6.74 -53.12 -6.05
C PRO A 23 -6.19 -51.91 -6.79
N ALA A 24 -6.89 -50.80 -6.73
CA ALA A 24 -6.38 -49.53 -7.13
C ALA A 24 -5.76 -48.78 -5.94
N LEU A 25 -4.50 -48.48 -6.07
CA LEU A 25 -3.66 -47.69 -5.18
C LEU A 25 -4.33 -46.41 -4.72
N ARG A 26 -4.66 -46.33 -3.45
CA ARG A 26 -4.97 -45.08 -2.74
C ARG A 26 -3.65 -44.46 -2.28
N LEU A 27 -3.17 -43.47 -2.99
CA LEU A 27 -2.20 -42.48 -2.48
C LEU A 27 -2.90 -41.58 -1.47
N ARG A 28 -2.82 -41.91 -0.20
CA ARG A 28 -3.03 -40.99 0.91
C ARG A 28 -1.74 -40.17 1.06
N ALA A 29 -1.73 -38.93 0.60
CA ALA A 29 -0.74 -37.95 0.99
C ALA A 29 -1.00 -37.55 2.45
N ALA A 30 -0.26 -38.16 3.37
CA ALA A 30 -0.14 -37.69 4.73
C ALA A 30 0.87 -36.53 4.73
N PHE A 31 0.39 -35.31 4.82
CA PHE A 31 1.22 -34.15 5.17
C PHE A 31 1.65 -34.31 6.64
N ARG A 32 2.83 -34.82 6.86
CA ARG A 32 3.56 -34.63 8.11
C ARG A 32 4.24 -33.25 8.03
N CYS A 33 3.74 -32.29 8.81
CA CYS A 33 4.51 -31.13 9.24
C CYS A 33 5.82 -31.60 9.84
N TRP A 34 6.93 -31.35 9.19
CA TRP A 34 8.25 -31.36 9.79
C TRP A 34 8.79 -29.95 9.85
N ALA A 35 9.00 -29.53 11.09
CA ALA A 35 9.63 -28.29 11.44
C ALA A 35 11.06 -28.23 10.89
N LEU A 36 11.30 -27.29 10.00
CA LEU A 36 12.62 -26.75 9.74
C LEU A 36 12.58 -25.25 10.03
N GLY A 37 12.68 -24.95 11.32
CA GLY A 37 13.19 -23.67 11.76
C GLY A 37 14.66 -23.59 11.36
N ARG A 38 14.93 -22.79 10.36
CA ARG A 38 16.15 -21.97 10.22
C ARG A 38 16.10 -21.12 8.96
N ARG A 39 16.37 -19.82 9.18
CA ARG A 39 16.73 -18.79 8.18
C ARG A 39 15.61 -18.11 7.38
N TRP A 40 14.80 -17.36 8.11
CA TRP A 40 14.21 -16.13 7.59
C TRP A 40 14.39 -14.95 8.56
N ALA A 41 15.41 -15.02 9.41
CA ALA A 41 15.79 -13.92 10.30
C ALA A 41 16.69 -12.85 9.62
N GLY A 42 17.01 -13.02 8.34
CA GLY A 42 17.93 -12.11 7.63
C GLY A 42 17.28 -10.96 6.85
N ALA A 43 15.96 -10.99 6.64
CA ALA A 43 15.29 -9.95 5.85
C ALA A 43 14.55 -8.90 6.70
N ALA A 44 14.29 -9.19 7.97
CA ALA A 44 13.67 -8.21 8.88
C ALA A 44 14.69 -7.28 9.57
N ALA A 45 15.97 -7.67 9.60
CA ALA A 45 17.03 -6.88 10.22
C ALA A 45 17.59 -5.74 9.33
N ALA A 46 17.18 -5.67 8.05
CA ALA A 46 17.61 -4.60 7.12
C ALA A 46 16.66 -3.38 7.11
N ILE A 47 15.62 -3.37 7.94
CA ILE A 47 14.56 -2.34 7.90
C ILE A 47 14.81 -1.18 8.87
N ALA A 48 15.71 -1.29 9.79
CA ALA A 48 16.06 -0.23 10.71
C ALA A 48 17.53 0.18 10.49
N SER A 49 17.78 1.14 9.61
CA SER A 49 19.00 1.90 9.71
C SER A 49 18.88 2.83 10.92
N PRO A 50 19.79 2.75 11.90
CA PRO A 50 19.70 3.54 13.15
C PRO A 50 19.85 5.06 12.98
N ASN A 51 20.09 5.53 11.77
CA ASN A 51 20.51 6.92 11.48
C ASN A 51 19.38 7.94 11.30
N SER A 52 18.12 7.58 11.58
CA SER A 52 16.99 8.54 11.49
C SER A 52 16.32 8.83 12.83
N VAL A 53 17.00 8.59 13.93
CA VAL A 53 16.43 8.85 15.25
C VAL A 53 16.72 10.30 15.64
N LEU A 54 15.69 11.13 15.61
CA LEU A 54 15.75 12.48 16.11
C LEU A 54 16.01 12.46 17.62
N SER A 55 17.15 13.00 18.05
CA SER A 55 17.44 13.25 19.47
C SER A 55 16.47 14.28 20.04
N GLU A 56 16.34 14.36 21.37
CA GLU A 56 15.52 15.37 22.06
C GLU A 56 15.85 16.80 21.62
N HIS A 57 17.10 17.06 21.24
CA HIS A 57 17.54 18.33 20.63
C HIS A 57 16.98 18.57 19.22
N ALA A 58 16.76 17.52 18.43
CA ALA A 58 16.10 17.65 17.13
C ALA A 58 14.59 17.86 17.31
N PHE A 59 14.01 17.32 18.39
CA PHE A 59 12.62 17.57 18.80
C PHE A 59 12.38 19.04 19.17
N LYS A 60 13.32 19.67 19.89
CA LYS A 60 13.27 21.12 20.18
C LYS A 60 13.46 22.00 18.95
N ARG A 61 14.27 21.58 17.97
CA ARG A 61 14.43 22.30 16.69
C ARG A 61 13.20 22.23 15.79
N LEU A 62 12.32 21.25 15.99
CA LEU A 62 11.07 21.10 15.24
C LEU A 62 9.93 21.96 15.81
N GLY A 63 10.19 22.89 16.73
CA GLY A 63 9.17 23.78 17.28
C GLY A 63 8.15 23.12 18.21
N LEU A 64 8.45 21.95 18.75
CA LEU A 64 7.57 21.19 19.64
C LEU A 64 7.81 21.47 21.14
N GLY A 65 8.58 22.51 21.45
CA GLY A 65 8.74 23.05 22.81
C GLY A 65 7.90 24.32 22.93
N GLY A 66 6.97 24.34 23.90
CA GLY A 66 6.00 25.41 24.10
C GLY A 66 6.61 26.81 24.20
N GLY A 67 5.84 27.74 23.67
CA GLY A 67 6.24 29.10 23.40
C GLY A 67 6.43 30.00 24.61
N SER A 68 7.16 31.04 24.41
CA SER A 68 6.90 32.39 24.92
C SER A 68 7.40 33.35 23.84
N ASP A 69 6.52 34.26 23.48
CA ASP A 69 6.79 35.39 22.62
C ASP A 69 7.95 36.22 23.21
N ASP A 70 8.86 36.64 22.33
CA ASP A 70 9.49 37.96 22.39
C ASP A 70 10.17 38.21 21.05
N GLU A 71 9.80 39.34 20.45
CA GLU A 71 10.39 39.97 19.27
C GLU A 71 11.80 40.48 19.62
N ASP A 72 12.75 40.42 18.65
CA ASP A 72 13.51 41.57 18.17
C ASP A 72 14.66 41.15 17.24
N GLU A 73 14.73 41.82 16.17
CA GLU A 73 15.71 42.31 15.19
C GLU A 73 17.15 41.81 15.12
N GLU A 74 17.53 41.57 13.85
CA GLU A 74 18.77 41.92 13.11
C GLU A 74 20.16 41.36 13.51
N GLY A 75 20.83 40.81 12.49
CA GLY A 75 22.28 40.66 12.49
C GLY A 75 22.87 39.74 11.42
N TYR A 76 23.40 40.34 10.36
CA TYR A 76 24.27 39.73 9.34
C TYR A 76 25.53 39.07 9.91
N GLY A 77 25.98 37.94 9.31
CA GLY A 77 27.37 37.56 9.43
C GLY A 77 27.77 36.12 9.18
N SER A 78 28.28 35.86 7.98
CA SER A 78 29.45 35.02 7.61
C SER A 78 29.54 33.54 7.97
N ASP A 79 29.74 32.78 6.93
CA ASP A 79 30.43 31.50 6.72
C ASP A 79 31.24 30.94 7.89
N GLN A 80 30.87 29.72 8.32
CA GLN A 80 31.85 28.74 8.82
C GLN A 80 31.29 27.31 8.61
N GLU A 81 32.13 26.50 7.97
CA GLU A 81 31.98 25.06 7.83
C GLU A 81 31.83 24.39 9.19
N GLY A 82 30.78 23.65 9.40
CA GLY A 82 30.51 22.85 10.59
C GLY A 82 31.10 21.44 10.47
N PRO A 83 31.59 20.86 11.57
CA PRO A 83 32.32 19.60 11.56
C PRO A 83 31.41 18.39 11.34
N ALA A 84 32.02 17.38 10.71
CA ALA A 84 31.47 16.06 10.47
C ALA A 84 30.86 15.44 11.74
N VAL A 85 29.64 14.87 11.60
CA VAL A 85 28.97 14.19 12.71
C VAL A 85 29.55 12.78 12.87
N GLU A 86 30.44 12.64 13.83
CA GLU A 86 30.90 11.35 14.36
C GLU A 86 29.93 10.82 15.41
N GLY A 87 29.54 9.54 15.26
CA GLY A 87 29.23 8.61 16.33
C GLY A 87 28.00 8.88 17.19
N LEU A 88 26.86 8.30 16.86
CA LEU A 88 25.77 8.06 17.81
C LEU A 88 26.17 6.94 18.78
N GLN A 89 26.18 7.25 20.07
CA GLN A 89 26.53 6.30 21.13
C GLN A 89 25.40 5.26 21.31
N GLN A 90 25.79 4.04 21.63
CA GLN A 90 24.92 2.86 21.85
C GLN A 90 23.80 3.07 22.92
N GLY A 91 23.87 4.15 23.73
CA GLY A 91 22.88 4.50 24.75
C GLY A 91 21.55 5.02 24.20
N ASP A 92 21.56 5.73 23.06
CA ASP A 92 20.35 6.36 22.50
C ASP A 92 19.40 5.37 21.79
N ALA A 93 19.93 4.27 21.27
CA ALA A 93 19.13 3.23 20.62
C ALA A 93 18.26 2.45 21.61
N ASP A 94 18.69 2.35 22.86
CA ASP A 94 18.04 1.57 23.90
C ASP A 94 16.84 2.29 24.54
N GLU A 95 16.80 3.64 24.46
CA GLU A 95 15.67 4.46 24.94
C GLU A 95 14.43 4.37 24.00
N LEU A 96 14.63 3.89 22.79
CA LEU A 96 13.57 3.76 21.77
C LEU A 96 12.87 2.41 21.78
N ALA A 97 13.34 1.48 22.60
CA ALA A 97 12.75 0.17 22.73
C ALA A 97 11.33 0.26 23.32
N ILE A 98 10.36 -0.41 22.68
CA ILE A 98 8.94 -0.39 23.12
C ILE A 98 8.76 -0.89 24.55
N SER A 99 9.68 -1.72 25.05
CA SER A 99 9.67 -2.24 26.43
C SER A 99 9.89 -1.16 27.49
N ARG A 100 10.46 0.00 27.13
CA ARG A 100 10.72 1.12 28.06
C ARG A 100 9.67 2.22 28.04
N LEU A 101 8.67 2.13 27.14
CA LEU A 101 7.68 3.19 26.92
C LEU A 101 6.47 3.11 27.86
N GLY A 102 6.50 2.31 28.92
CA GLY A 102 5.40 2.18 29.88
C GLY A 102 4.09 1.64 29.25
N LEU A 103 4.23 0.82 28.21
CA LEU A 103 3.10 0.15 27.58
C LEU A 103 2.70 -1.10 28.36
N PRO A 104 1.42 -1.53 28.33
CA PRO A 104 0.99 -2.77 28.94
C PRO A 104 1.84 -3.96 28.45
N ALA A 105 2.30 -4.80 29.37
CA ALA A 105 3.19 -5.93 29.07
C ALA A 105 2.66 -6.85 27.96
N GLN A 106 1.33 -7.03 27.92
CA GLN A 106 0.68 -7.81 26.86
C GLN A 106 0.79 -7.17 25.48
N LEU A 107 0.66 -5.82 25.40
CA LEU A 107 0.84 -5.09 24.13
C LEU A 107 2.29 -5.16 23.67
N VAL A 108 3.24 -4.96 24.56
CA VAL A 108 4.69 -5.09 24.26
C VAL A 108 4.99 -6.48 23.72
N ALA A 109 4.59 -7.55 24.42
CA ALA A 109 4.84 -8.92 23.99
C ALA A 109 4.21 -9.24 22.60
N THR A 110 3.04 -8.67 22.32
CA THR A 110 2.38 -8.86 21.02
C THR A 110 3.12 -8.14 19.88
N LEU A 111 3.60 -6.91 20.12
CA LEU A 111 4.37 -6.14 19.15
C LEU A 111 5.73 -6.78 18.88
N GLU A 112 6.44 -7.22 19.94
CA GLU A 112 7.73 -7.92 19.82
C GLU A 112 7.59 -9.22 19.03
N LYS A 113 6.55 -10.01 19.27
CA LYS A 113 6.25 -11.23 18.50
C LYS A 113 6.06 -10.94 17.00
N ARG A 114 5.60 -9.74 16.65
CA ARG A 114 5.46 -9.26 15.27
C ARG A 114 6.76 -8.67 14.71
N GLY A 115 7.84 -8.66 15.48
CA GLY A 115 9.13 -8.07 15.10
C GLY A 115 9.20 -6.55 15.25
N ILE A 116 8.23 -5.95 15.93
CA ILE A 116 8.21 -4.51 16.20
C ILE A 116 8.87 -4.29 17.57
N THR A 117 10.12 -3.89 17.55
CA THR A 117 10.93 -3.67 18.76
C THR A 117 11.17 -2.20 19.05
N HIS A 118 11.05 -1.35 18.03
CA HIS A 118 11.28 0.10 18.09
C HIS A 118 10.18 0.84 17.35
N LEU A 119 9.89 2.05 17.79
CA LEU A 119 8.91 2.92 17.15
C LEU A 119 9.50 3.73 16.00
N PHE A 120 8.73 3.90 14.93
CA PHE A 120 9.05 4.86 13.88
C PHE A 120 8.90 6.32 14.39
N PRO A 121 9.56 7.31 13.74
CA PRO A 121 9.52 8.71 14.17
C PRO A 121 8.12 9.25 14.44
N ILE A 122 7.15 8.99 13.55
CA ILE A 122 5.76 9.45 13.73
C ILE A 122 5.08 8.77 14.92
N GLN A 123 5.35 7.49 15.16
CA GLN A 123 4.77 6.75 16.27
C GLN A 123 5.27 7.30 17.61
N ARG A 124 6.56 7.60 17.67
CA ARG A 124 7.16 8.22 18.85
C ARG A 124 6.63 9.62 19.11
N ALA A 125 6.59 10.46 18.08
CA ALA A 125 6.14 11.85 18.19
C ALA A 125 4.67 11.94 18.66
N VAL A 126 3.81 11.01 18.23
CA VAL A 126 2.40 10.95 18.58
C VAL A 126 2.16 10.35 19.97
N LEU A 127 3.01 9.41 20.42
CA LEU A 127 2.74 8.56 21.59
C LEU A 127 2.45 9.38 22.87
N ILE A 128 3.39 10.24 23.27
CA ILE A 128 3.28 10.99 24.54
C ILE A 128 2.09 11.94 24.50
N PRO A 129 1.93 12.84 23.50
CA PRO A 129 0.79 13.75 23.45
C PRO A 129 -0.56 13.02 23.37
N ALA A 130 -0.60 11.85 22.69
CA ALA A 130 -1.83 11.05 22.65
C ALA A 130 -2.16 10.42 24.00
N LEU A 131 -1.16 9.97 24.78
CA LEU A 131 -1.35 9.45 26.13
C LEU A 131 -1.77 10.54 27.14
N GLU A 132 -1.38 11.79 26.89
CA GLU A 132 -1.84 12.96 27.66
C GLU A 132 -3.30 13.36 27.32
N GLY A 133 -3.93 12.67 26.37
CA GLY A 133 -5.31 12.93 25.96
C GLY A 133 -5.48 14.15 25.05
N ARG A 134 -4.39 14.67 24.46
CA ARG A 134 -4.46 15.83 23.56
C ARG A 134 -5.04 15.45 22.21
N ASP A 135 -5.77 16.37 21.61
CA ASP A 135 -6.13 16.28 20.20
C ASP A 135 -4.89 16.53 19.32
N LEU A 136 -4.78 15.81 18.21
CA LEU A 136 -3.59 15.79 17.39
C LEU A 136 -3.91 15.99 15.90
N ILE A 137 -3.05 16.74 15.22
CA ILE A 137 -2.95 16.77 13.76
C ILE A 137 -1.57 16.23 13.40
N ALA A 138 -1.51 15.07 12.78
CA ALA A 138 -0.25 14.42 12.43
C ALA A 138 -0.05 14.39 10.91
N ARG A 139 0.95 15.13 10.41
CA ARG A 139 1.38 15.10 9.02
C ARG A 139 2.57 14.17 8.87
N ALA A 140 2.40 13.13 8.07
CA ALA A 140 3.50 12.21 7.75
C ALA A 140 3.28 11.59 6.38
N LYS A 141 4.37 11.31 5.68
CA LYS A 141 4.39 10.64 4.36
C LYS A 141 3.67 9.28 4.44
N THR A 142 3.20 8.75 3.32
CA THR A 142 2.61 7.40 3.27
C THR A 142 3.67 6.34 3.57
N GLY A 143 3.26 5.25 4.25
CA GLY A 143 4.20 4.15 4.58
C GLY A 143 5.08 4.37 5.81
N THR A 144 4.88 5.42 6.60
CA THR A 144 5.66 5.74 7.80
C THR A 144 5.14 5.09 9.08
N GLY A 145 4.13 4.21 9.00
CA GLY A 145 3.58 3.51 10.18
C GLY A 145 2.53 4.31 10.97
N LYS A 146 1.79 5.21 10.31
CA LYS A 146 0.73 6.04 10.95
C LYS A 146 -0.29 5.22 11.72
N THR A 147 -0.67 4.04 11.23
CA THR A 147 -1.68 3.18 11.88
C THR A 147 -1.30 2.82 13.31
N LEU A 148 -0.07 2.44 13.56
CA LEU A 148 0.41 2.17 14.92
C LEU A 148 0.64 3.45 15.71
N ALA A 149 0.87 4.59 15.08
CA ALA A 149 1.03 5.87 15.77
C ALA A 149 -0.23 6.23 16.58
N PHE A 150 -1.43 6.04 16.01
CA PHE A 150 -2.68 6.21 16.76
C PHE A 150 -3.13 4.92 17.47
N GLY A 151 -2.82 3.77 16.91
CA GLY A 151 -3.23 2.47 17.44
C GLY A 151 -2.65 2.18 18.81
N ILE A 152 -1.35 2.36 18.99
CA ILE A 152 -0.66 2.06 20.27
C ILE A 152 -1.24 2.85 21.44
N PRO A 153 -1.32 4.21 21.43
CA PRO A 153 -1.87 4.96 22.53
C PRO A 153 -3.35 4.66 22.78
N MET A 154 -4.16 4.54 21.73
CA MET A 154 -5.57 4.19 21.83
C MET A 154 -5.79 2.80 22.48
N ILE A 155 -5.06 1.78 22.02
CA ILE A 155 -5.11 0.42 22.55
C ILE A 155 -4.69 0.42 24.04
N LYS A 156 -3.59 1.10 24.37
CA LYS A 156 -3.11 1.20 25.75
C LYS A 156 -4.20 1.74 26.68
N GLN A 157 -4.78 2.87 26.32
CA GLN A 157 -5.81 3.51 27.14
C GLN A 157 -7.09 2.66 27.28
N ILE A 158 -7.50 1.95 26.21
CA ILE A 158 -8.65 1.04 26.28
C ILE A 158 -8.35 -0.16 27.20
N ILE A 159 -7.16 -0.76 27.11
CA ILE A 159 -6.75 -1.89 27.97
C ILE A 159 -6.72 -1.47 29.44
N GLU A 160 -6.13 -0.33 29.75
CA GLU A 160 -6.03 0.17 31.13
C GLU A 160 -7.40 0.50 31.73
N GLN A 161 -8.35 0.99 30.95
CA GLN A 161 -9.73 1.23 31.39
C GLN A 161 -10.51 -0.07 31.66
N ASP A 162 -10.07 -1.19 31.04
CA ASP A 162 -10.69 -2.52 31.21
C ASP A 162 -10.07 -3.33 32.36
N GLU A 163 -8.98 -2.86 32.97
CA GLU A 163 -8.40 -3.55 34.12
C GLU A 163 -9.44 -3.75 35.23
N GLY A 164 -9.74 -5.02 35.52
CA GLY A 164 -10.73 -5.41 36.52
C GLY A 164 -12.18 -5.45 36.03
N ARG A 165 -12.47 -5.21 34.75
CA ARG A 165 -13.83 -5.29 34.19
C ARG A 165 -13.96 -6.51 33.25
N THR A 166 -15.04 -7.27 33.42
CA THR A 166 -15.43 -8.30 32.43
C THR A 166 -16.19 -7.63 31.31
N PRO A 167 -15.77 -7.85 30.03
CA PRO A 167 -16.46 -7.26 28.89
C PRO A 167 -17.91 -7.75 28.79
N GLY A 168 -18.89 -6.84 28.94
CA GLY A 168 -20.31 -7.13 28.77
C GLY A 168 -20.69 -7.39 27.30
N ARG A 169 -21.72 -8.22 27.08
CA ARG A 169 -22.35 -8.34 25.75
C ARG A 169 -23.07 -7.04 25.38
N GLY A 170 -23.07 -6.66 24.10
CA GLY A 170 -23.82 -5.51 23.60
C GLY A 170 -23.20 -4.15 23.94
N ARG A 171 -21.92 -4.12 24.38
CA ARG A 171 -21.23 -2.84 24.60
C ARG A 171 -21.06 -2.08 23.30
N ILE A 172 -21.20 -0.77 23.37
CA ILE A 172 -20.99 0.12 22.23
C ILE A 172 -19.52 0.55 22.13
N PRO A 173 -19.04 0.96 20.95
CA PRO A 173 -17.62 1.23 20.73
C PRO A 173 -17.11 2.44 21.52
N ARG A 174 -15.89 2.33 22.02
CA ARG A 174 -15.13 3.41 22.65
C ARG A 174 -14.19 4.11 21.68
N ALA A 175 -13.87 3.46 20.56
CA ALA A 175 -13.05 4.06 19.52
C ALA A 175 -13.70 3.92 18.14
N LEU A 176 -13.59 5.00 17.35
CA LEU A 176 -14.03 5.06 15.97
C LEU A 176 -12.87 5.52 15.10
N VAL A 177 -12.55 4.75 14.07
CA VAL A 177 -11.55 5.10 13.05
C VAL A 177 -12.23 5.24 11.70
N LEU A 178 -12.15 6.41 11.10
CA LEU A 178 -12.63 6.68 9.75
C LEU A 178 -11.51 6.50 8.75
N ALA A 179 -11.78 5.79 7.67
CA ALA A 179 -10.86 5.58 6.57
C ALA A 179 -11.55 5.84 5.22
N PRO A 180 -10.88 6.44 4.23
CA PRO A 180 -11.49 6.79 2.93
C PRO A 180 -11.86 5.57 2.09
N THR A 181 -11.22 4.44 2.29
CA THR A 181 -11.40 3.24 1.47
C THR A 181 -11.62 1.99 2.30
N ARG A 182 -12.30 1.00 1.70
CA ARG A 182 -12.58 -0.31 2.32
C ARG A 182 -11.29 -1.05 2.64
N GLU A 183 -10.32 -0.94 1.76
CA GLU A 183 -9.02 -1.61 1.87
C GLU A 183 -8.22 -1.05 3.04
N LEU A 184 -8.17 0.29 3.18
CA LEU A 184 -7.51 0.93 4.31
C LEU A 184 -8.22 0.60 5.62
N ALA A 185 -9.56 0.65 5.64
CA ALA A 185 -10.33 0.26 6.82
C ALA A 185 -10.01 -1.17 7.27
N LYS A 186 -9.95 -2.13 6.35
CA LYS A 186 -9.55 -3.51 6.64
C LYS A 186 -8.11 -3.62 7.15
N GLN A 187 -7.20 -2.85 6.56
CA GLN A 187 -5.79 -2.82 6.97
C GLN A 187 -5.64 -2.28 8.39
N VAL A 188 -6.31 -1.18 8.70
CA VAL A 188 -6.31 -0.57 10.03
C VAL A 188 -6.92 -1.52 11.06
N GLU A 189 -8.07 -2.11 10.77
CA GLU A 189 -8.72 -3.08 11.65
C GLU A 189 -7.82 -4.28 11.92
N LYS A 190 -7.22 -4.86 10.88
CA LYS A 190 -6.28 -5.96 11.00
C LYS A 190 -5.08 -5.59 11.88
N GLU A 191 -4.51 -4.40 11.70
CA GLU A 191 -3.38 -3.91 12.47
C GLU A 191 -3.71 -3.78 13.96
N ILE A 192 -4.91 -3.25 14.28
CA ILE A 192 -5.40 -3.15 15.65
C ILE A 192 -5.66 -4.53 16.25
N MET A 193 -6.31 -5.42 15.51
CA MET A 193 -6.62 -6.79 15.95
C MET A 193 -5.33 -7.60 16.21
N GLU A 194 -4.33 -7.49 15.34
CA GLU A 194 -3.04 -8.19 15.51
C GLU A 194 -2.23 -7.60 16.66
N SER A 195 -2.36 -6.31 16.97
CA SER A 195 -1.68 -5.64 18.09
C SER A 195 -2.36 -5.92 19.43
N ALA A 196 -3.69 -6.06 19.41
CA ALA A 196 -4.49 -6.27 20.63
C ALA A 196 -5.59 -7.33 20.41
N PRO A 197 -5.23 -8.64 20.34
CA PRO A 197 -6.19 -9.72 20.01
C PRO A 197 -7.35 -9.89 21.00
N LYS A 198 -7.26 -9.30 22.18
CA LYS A 198 -8.34 -9.33 23.19
C LYS A 198 -9.40 -8.26 22.97
N LEU A 199 -9.10 -7.21 22.22
CA LEU A 199 -10.09 -6.18 21.89
C LEU A 199 -11.01 -6.70 20.78
N SER A 200 -12.31 -6.45 20.96
CA SER A 200 -13.30 -6.75 19.93
C SER A 200 -13.30 -5.62 18.90
N THR A 201 -12.87 -5.91 17.69
CA THR A 201 -12.86 -4.95 16.59
C THR A 201 -13.85 -5.35 15.50
N VAL A 202 -14.36 -4.37 14.77
CA VAL A 202 -15.20 -4.62 13.59
C VAL A 202 -14.85 -3.63 12.47
N CYS A 203 -14.74 -4.16 11.25
CA CYS A 203 -14.57 -3.35 10.06
C CYS A 203 -15.92 -3.16 9.33
N VAL A 204 -16.31 -1.89 9.13
CA VAL A 204 -17.61 -1.48 8.59
C VAL A 204 -17.42 -0.76 7.25
N TYR A 205 -17.89 -1.36 6.14
CA TYR A 205 -17.76 -0.78 4.80
C TYR A 205 -18.82 -1.32 3.85
N GLY A 206 -19.07 -0.60 2.76
CA GLY A 206 -20.07 -0.95 1.75
C GLY A 206 -19.66 -2.16 0.88
N GLY A 207 -20.64 -2.82 0.25
CA GLY A 207 -20.41 -3.97 -0.63
C GLY A 207 -20.31 -5.32 0.09
N VAL A 208 -20.58 -5.36 1.39
CA VAL A 208 -20.69 -6.57 2.22
C VAL A 208 -22.08 -6.62 2.84
N SER A 209 -22.53 -7.82 3.21
CA SER A 209 -23.81 -8.02 3.86
C SER A 209 -24.01 -7.12 5.09
N TYR A 210 -25.11 -6.39 5.11
CA TYR A 210 -25.49 -5.52 6.21
C TYR A 210 -25.66 -6.31 7.52
N ASN A 211 -26.34 -7.46 7.44
CA ASN A 211 -26.62 -8.34 8.56
C ASN A 211 -25.34 -8.87 9.24
N THR A 212 -24.29 -9.12 8.48
CA THR A 212 -23.01 -9.59 9.03
C THR A 212 -22.41 -8.53 9.97
N GLN A 213 -22.44 -7.27 9.55
CA GLN A 213 -21.90 -6.16 10.32
C GLN A 213 -22.80 -5.83 11.53
N GLN A 214 -24.11 -5.85 11.37
CA GLN A 214 -25.05 -5.70 12.49
C GLN A 214 -24.87 -6.78 13.56
N ASN A 215 -24.74 -8.03 13.14
CA ASN A 215 -24.50 -9.15 14.06
C ASN A 215 -23.17 -9.04 14.81
N ALA A 216 -22.14 -8.46 14.19
CA ALA A 216 -20.87 -8.19 14.86
C ALA A 216 -21.04 -7.08 15.91
N LEU A 217 -21.69 -5.98 15.55
CA LEU A 217 -21.96 -4.87 16.46
C LEU A 217 -22.83 -5.29 17.66
N SER A 218 -23.88 -6.09 17.44
CA SER A 218 -24.77 -6.54 18.52
C SER A 218 -24.10 -7.44 19.56
N ARG A 219 -22.99 -8.09 19.23
CA ARG A 219 -22.18 -8.87 20.19
C ARG A 219 -21.40 -7.99 21.15
N GLY A 220 -21.22 -6.72 20.80
CA GLY A 220 -20.41 -5.75 21.52
C GLY A 220 -19.00 -5.63 20.94
N VAL A 221 -18.59 -4.40 20.70
CA VAL A 221 -17.29 -4.07 20.08
C VAL A 221 -16.62 -2.94 20.86
N ASP A 222 -15.30 -2.94 20.86
CA ASP A 222 -14.47 -1.89 21.48
C ASP A 222 -14.06 -0.84 20.48
N VAL A 223 -13.72 -1.29 19.26
CA VAL A 223 -13.22 -0.44 18.19
C VAL A 223 -14.01 -0.71 16.91
N VAL A 224 -14.51 0.36 16.30
CA VAL A 224 -15.11 0.34 14.97
C VAL A 224 -14.16 1.05 14.01
N VAL A 225 -13.81 0.38 12.93
CA VAL A 225 -13.06 0.97 11.80
C VAL A 225 -13.97 0.95 10.59
N GLY A 226 -14.13 2.07 9.87
CA GLY A 226 -15.04 2.03 8.75
C GLY A 226 -14.92 3.16 7.74
N THR A 227 -15.65 2.97 6.63
CA THR A 227 -15.83 4.01 5.61
C THR A 227 -17.09 4.82 5.90
N PRO A 228 -17.08 6.16 5.68
CA PRO A 228 -18.16 7.05 6.10
C PRO A 228 -19.57 6.60 5.71
N GLY A 229 -19.84 6.36 4.43
CA GLY A 229 -21.20 6.03 3.98
C GLY A 229 -21.85 4.83 4.68
N ARG A 230 -21.12 3.71 4.89
CA ARG A 230 -21.68 2.54 5.59
C ARG A 230 -21.82 2.77 7.09
N LEU A 231 -20.96 3.57 7.67
CA LEU A 231 -21.12 3.99 9.08
C LEU A 231 -22.42 4.76 9.26
N ILE A 232 -22.71 5.72 8.38
CA ILE A 232 -23.97 6.49 8.40
C ILE A 232 -25.18 5.56 8.25
N ASP A 233 -25.14 4.60 7.31
CA ASP A 233 -26.22 3.61 7.15
C ASP A 233 -26.52 2.86 8.46
N LEU A 234 -25.49 2.41 9.17
CA LEU A 234 -25.62 1.66 10.41
C LEU A 234 -26.04 2.55 11.60
N ILE A 235 -25.61 3.79 11.63
CA ILE A 235 -26.02 4.79 12.62
C ILE A 235 -27.50 5.11 12.44
N ASN A 236 -27.92 5.47 11.22
CA ASN A 236 -29.31 5.79 10.88
C ASN A 236 -30.24 4.59 11.10
N GLY A 237 -29.75 3.37 10.87
CA GLY A 237 -30.47 2.13 11.18
C GLY A 237 -30.46 1.72 12.65
N GLY A 238 -29.88 2.54 13.55
CA GLY A 238 -29.84 2.27 15.00
C GLY A 238 -28.95 1.09 15.41
N SER A 239 -28.18 0.52 14.47
CA SER A 239 -27.33 -0.65 14.74
C SER A 239 -25.95 -0.26 15.28
N LEU A 240 -25.51 0.95 15.04
CA LEU A 240 -24.27 1.53 15.55
C LEU A 240 -24.60 2.76 16.40
N GLN A 241 -24.27 2.68 17.68
CA GLN A 241 -24.40 3.79 18.64
C GLN A 241 -23.01 4.33 18.95
N LEU A 242 -22.85 5.66 18.95
CA LEU A 242 -21.57 6.33 19.13
C LEU A 242 -21.43 7.03 20.50
N GLY A 243 -22.40 6.87 21.40
CA GLY A 243 -22.48 7.64 22.65
C GLY A 243 -21.33 7.41 23.65
N GLU A 244 -20.55 6.33 23.54
CA GLU A 244 -19.39 6.05 24.39
C GLU A 244 -18.05 6.22 23.67
N VAL A 245 -18.04 6.78 22.45
CA VAL A 245 -16.80 7.00 21.70
C VAL A 245 -15.96 8.07 22.41
N ARG A 246 -14.80 7.65 22.88
CA ARG A 246 -13.78 8.51 23.53
C ARG A 246 -12.58 8.78 22.63
N TYR A 247 -12.36 7.94 21.61
CA TYR A 247 -11.23 8.05 20.70
C TYR A 247 -11.76 8.10 19.26
N LEU A 248 -11.51 9.21 18.59
CA LEU A 248 -11.80 9.40 17.19
C LEU A 248 -10.49 9.49 16.41
N VAL A 249 -10.38 8.73 15.33
CA VAL A 249 -9.25 8.83 14.38
C VAL A 249 -9.80 9.09 12.99
N LEU A 250 -9.24 10.08 12.31
CA LEU A 250 -9.43 10.34 10.89
C LEU A 250 -8.12 9.98 10.17
N ASP A 251 -8.08 8.83 9.49
CA ASP A 251 -6.89 8.39 8.76
C ASP A 251 -6.99 8.70 7.27
N GLU A 252 -5.92 9.21 6.66
CA GLU A 252 -5.89 9.74 5.30
C GLU A 252 -7.01 10.78 5.04
N ALA A 253 -7.11 11.79 5.91
CA ALA A 253 -8.18 12.79 5.85
C ALA A 253 -8.22 13.55 4.51
N ASP A 254 -7.07 13.86 3.91
CA ASP A 254 -6.97 14.45 2.57
C ASP A 254 -7.61 13.56 1.49
N GLN A 255 -7.53 12.25 1.64
CA GLN A 255 -8.16 11.31 0.72
C GLN A 255 -9.69 11.22 0.89
N MET A 256 -10.21 11.47 2.09
CA MET A 256 -11.67 11.55 2.31
C MET A 256 -12.28 12.68 1.48
N LEU A 257 -11.61 13.84 1.40
CA LEU A 257 -11.96 14.94 0.51
C LEU A 257 -11.97 14.49 -0.96
N ALA A 258 -10.89 13.87 -1.40
CA ALA A 258 -10.71 13.47 -2.79
C ALA A 258 -11.71 12.40 -3.29
N VAL A 259 -12.37 11.68 -2.38
CA VAL A 259 -13.46 10.73 -2.70
C VAL A 259 -14.87 11.30 -2.45
N GLY A 260 -14.98 12.56 -1.99
CA GLY A 260 -16.24 13.26 -1.79
C GLY A 260 -16.98 12.87 -0.50
N PHE A 261 -16.28 12.50 0.56
CA PHE A 261 -16.88 12.16 1.87
C PHE A 261 -16.96 13.33 2.86
N GLU A 262 -16.86 14.59 2.39
CA GLU A 262 -16.87 15.77 3.27
C GLU A 262 -18.12 15.82 4.14
N GLU A 263 -19.30 15.75 3.52
CA GLU A 263 -20.59 15.81 4.20
C GLU A 263 -20.83 14.59 5.09
N ASP A 264 -20.43 13.42 4.61
CA ASP A 264 -20.57 12.17 5.37
C ASP A 264 -19.73 12.19 6.65
N VAL A 265 -18.48 12.65 6.56
CA VAL A 265 -17.60 12.80 7.73
C VAL A 265 -18.18 13.79 8.72
N GLU A 266 -18.62 14.98 8.26
CA GLU A 266 -19.23 15.98 9.16
C GLU A 266 -20.50 15.44 9.83
N THR A 267 -21.33 14.69 9.12
CA THR A 267 -22.53 14.05 9.67
C THR A 267 -22.20 13.08 10.80
N ILE A 268 -21.15 12.27 10.66
CA ILE A 268 -20.69 11.36 11.71
C ILE A 268 -20.15 12.16 12.90
N LEU A 269 -19.31 13.17 12.67
CA LEU A 269 -18.68 13.96 13.72
C LEU A 269 -19.69 14.68 14.60
N GLN A 270 -20.83 15.11 14.05
CA GLN A 270 -21.92 15.76 14.79
C GLN A 270 -22.64 14.81 15.76
N GLN A 271 -22.52 13.50 15.59
CA GLN A 271 -23.17 12.49 16.44
C GLN A 271 -22.24 11.94 17.54
N LEU A 272 -20.99 12.38 17.56
CA LEU A 272 -20.03 11.96 18.57
C LEU A 272 -20.12 12.80 19.85
N PRO A 273 -19.78 12.22 21.02
CA PRO A 273 -19.66 12.98 22.26
C PRO A 273 -18.71 14.16 22.12
N ALA A 274 -19.02 15.26 22.83
CA ALA A 274 -18.15 16.44 22.85
C ALA A 274 -16.82 16.14 23.57
N GLU A 275 -16.89 15.37 24.65
CA GLU A 275 -15.69 14.93 25.39
C GLU A 275 -15.10 13.68 24.75
N ARG A 276 -14.15 13.89 23.87
CA ARG A 276 -13.39 12.82 23.22
C ARG A 276 -12.01 13.33 22.84
N GLN A 277 -11.07 12.44 22.65
CA GLN A 277 -9.80 12.71 21.98
C GLN A 277 -9.96 12.50 20.47
N SER A 278 -9.53 13.49 19.68
CA SER A 278 -9.59 13.43 18.21
C SER A 278 -8.19 13.50 17.61
N MET A 279 -7.85 12.53 16.78
CA MET A 279 -6.53 12.44 16.10
C MET A 279 -6.76 12.44 14.59
N LEU A 280 -6.17 13.41 13.90
CA LEU A 280 -6.26 13.56 12.45
C LEU A 280 -4.91 13.24 11.82
N PHE A 281 -4.89 12.25 10.93
CA PHE A 281 -3.71 11.83 10.18
C PHE A 281 -3.89 12.15 8.70
N SER A 282 -2.93 12.84 8.10
CA SER A 282 -2.96 13.24 6.70
C SER A 282 -1.56 13.36 6.12
N ALA A 283 -1.41 13.20 4.82
CA ALA A 283 -0.16 13.51 4.14
C ALA A 283 -0.11 14.98 3.74
N THR A 284 -1.26 15.55 3.37
CA THR A 284 -1.42 16.95 2.95
C THR A 284 -2.47 17.66 3.80
N MET A 285 -2.48 19.01 3.76
CA MET A 285 -3.42 19.83 4.55
C MET A 285 -4.23 20.75 3.64
N PRO A 286 -5.14 20.21 2.81
CA PRO A 286 -6.03 21.03 1.99
C PRO A 286 -6.97 21.88 2.86
N SER A 287 -7.60 22.88 2.25
CA SER A 287 -8.44 23.87 2.95
C SER A 287 -9.58 23.22 3.76
N TRP A 288 -10.18 22.14 3.25
CA TRP A 288 -11.22 21.41 3.95
C TRP A 288 -10.68 20.74 5.22
N VAL A 289 -9.54 20.04 5.15
CA VAL A 289 -8.93 19.40 6.33
C VAL A 289 -8.62 20.44 7.42
N LYS A 290 -8.10 21.62 7.02
CA LYS A 290 -7.87 22.74 7.95
C LYS A 290 -9.17 23.26 8.57
N LYS A 291 -10.26 23.35 7.81
CA LYS A 291 -11.58 23.75 8.33
C LYS A 291 -12.12 22.71 9.30
N LEU A 292 -12.04 21.41 8.92
CA LEU A 292 -12.47 20.29 9.74
C LEU A 292 -11.75 20.27 11.08
N SER A 293 -10.42 20.40 11.07
CA SER A 293 -9.62 20.40 12.29
C SER A 293 -9.99 21.56 13.24
N ARG A 294 -10.16 22.77 12.70
CA ARG A 294 -10.59 23.93 13.51
C ARG A 294 -11.97 23.78 14.12
N ARG A 295 -12.87 23.05 13.47
CA ARG A 295 -14.26 22.90 13.92
C ARG A 295 -14.46 21.78 14.93
N TYR A 296 -13.74 20.68 14.76
CA TYR A 296 -14.02 19.43 15.48
C TYR A 296 -12.89 18.94 16.41
N LEU A 297 -11.72 19.55 16.36
CA LEU A 297 -10.62 19.25 17.28
C LEU A 297 -10.48 20.38 18.31
N ASN A 298 -10.16 20.01 19.55
CA ASN A 298 -10.01 20.94 20.66
C ASN A 298 -8.51 21.24 20.89
N ASN A 299 -8.08 22.46 20.54
CA ASN A 299 -6.68 22.92 20.69
C ASN A 299 -5.64 21.85 20.27
N PRO A 300 -5.69 21.36 19.03
CA PRO A 300 -4.89 20.24 18.60
C PRO A 300 -3.39 20.59 18.55
N LEU A 301 -2.55 19.67 19.01
CA LEU A 301 -1.11 19.74 18.75
C LEU A 301 -0.84 19.29 17.31
N THR A 302 -0.13 20.13 16.56
CA THR A 302 0.30 19.76 15.21
C THR A 302 1.69 19.11 15.26
N ILE A 303 1.77 17.88 14.77
CA ILE A 303 3.00 17.12 14.58
C ILE A 303 3.25 17.02 13.09
N ASP A 304 4.26 17.71 12.59
CA ASP A 304 4.60 17.77 11.17
C ASP A 304 5.97 17.13 10.90
N LEU A 305 5.96 15.93 10.33
CA LEU A 305 7.18 15.23 9.89
C LEU A 305 7.37 15.30 8.36
N VAL A 306 6.56 16.07 7.66
CA VAL A 306 6.74 16.38 6.24
C VAL A 306 7.59 17.64 6.10
N GLY A 307 7.40 18.62 7.02
CA GLY A 307 8.10 19.90 7.03
C GLY A 307 7.72 20.81 5.87
N ASP A 308 8.33 21.97 5.83
CA ASP A 308 8.27 22.91 4.69
C ASP A 308 9.26 22.52 3.57
N GLN A 309 9.98 21.40 3.74
CA GLN A 309 10.81 20.88 2.68
C GLN A 309 9.93 20.49 1.49
N ASP A 310 10.28 21.01 0.33
CA ASP A 310 9.55 20.85 -0.93
C ASP A 310 9.35 19.40 -1.37
N GLU A 311 10.03 18.44 -0.76
CA GLU A 311 9.95 17.02 -1.10
C GLU A 311 8.81 16.28 -0.37
N LYS A 312 7.63 16.30 -0.97
CA LYS A 312 6.45 15.55 -0.48
C LYS A 312 6.55 14.04 -0.69
N LEU A 313 7.53 13.56 -1.45
CA LEU A 313 7.76 12.15 -1.76
C LEU A 313 8.74 11.49 -0.80
N ALA A 314 8.65 10.16 -0.69
CA ALA A 314 9.61 9.38 0.08
C ALA A 314 11.00 9.40 -0.58
N GLU A 315 12.04 9.47 0.22
CA GLU A 315 13.42 9.30 -0.23
C GLU A 315 13.57 7.93 -0.93
N GLY A 316 14.33 7.91 -2.04
CA GLY A 316 14.56 6.67 -2.79
C GLY A 316 13.61 6.41 -3.95
N ILE A 317 12.64 7.29 -4.24
CA ILE A 317 11.83 7.20 -5.46
C ILE A 317 12.51 7.99 -6.59
N LYS A 318 12.90 7.28 -7.64
CA LYS A 318 13.38 7.91 -8.89
C LYS A 318 12.19 8.31 -9.74
N LEU A 319 12.19 9.56 -10.18
CA LEU A 319 11.09 10.14 -10.95
C LEU A 319 11.50 10.34 -12.41
N PHE A 320 10.80 9.70 -13.31
CA PHE A 320 11.01 9.82 -14.75
C PHE A 320 9.79 10.44 -15.44
N ALA A 321 10.02 11.19 -16.51
CA ALA A 321 8.95 11.71 -17.35
C ALA A 321 9.24 11.42 -18.82
N ILE A 322 8.26 10.88 -19.53
CA ILE A 322 8.40 10.48 -20.93
C ILE A 322 7.34 11.17 -21.80
N PRO A 323 7.75 12.01 -22.77
CA PRO A 323 6.83 12.61 -23.72
C PRO A 323 6.45 11.60 -24.81
N LEU A 324 5.16 11.35 -25.00
CA LEU A 324 4.61 10.35 -25.91
C LEU A 324 3.41 10.89 -26.67
N THR A 325 3.10 10.28 -27.82
CA THR A 325 1.79 10.48 -28.46
C THR A 325 0.75 9.55 -27.81
N THR A 326 -0.52 9.86 -27.96
CA THR A 326 -1.61 9.03 -27.42
C THR A 326 -1.55 7.58 -27.95
N THR A 327 -1.16 7.42 -29.22
CA THR A 327 -1.05 6.10 -29.87
C THR A 327 0.18 5.32 -29.39
N SER A 328 1.31 5.98 -29.17
CA SER A 328 2.56 5.32 -28.75
C SER A 328 2.56 4.91 -27.27
N LYS A 329 1.74 5.53 -26.42
CA LYS A 329 1.65 5.17 -25.01
C LYS A 329 1.39 3.67 -24.78
N ARG A 330 0.43 3.11 -25.52
CA ARG A 330 0.05 1.71 -25.39
C ARG A 330 1.15 0.75 -25.86
N THR A 331 1.83 1.11 -26.94
CA THR A 331 2.88 0.29 -27.53
C THR A 331 4.13 0.23 -26.68
N ILE A 332 4.50 1.34 -26.03
CA ILE A 332 5.73 1.48 -25.23
C ILE A 332 5.55 0.98 -23.81
N LEU A 333 4.30 0.83 -23.34
CA LEU A 333 4.01 0.49 -21.95
C LEU A 333 4.65 -0.84 -21.51
N SER A 334 4.60 -1.88 -22.34
CA SER A 334 5.24 -3.17 -22.06
C SER A 334 6.75 -3.04 -21.94
N ASP A 335 7.37 -2.24 -22.82
CA ASP A 335 8.80 -2.03 -22.83
C ASP A 335 9.28 -1.30 -21.58
N LEU A 336 8.55 -0.25 -21.16
CA LEU A 336 8.81 0.44 -19.90
C LEU A 336 8.70 -0.49 -18.69
N ILE A 337 7.69 -1.34 -18.65
CA ILE A 337 7.52 -2.32 -17.56
C ILE A 337 8.71 -3.29 -17.56
N THR A 338 9.10 -3.80 -18.69
CA THR A 338 10.22 -4.75 -18.82
C THR A 338 11.53 -4.14 -18.33
N VAL A 339 11.86 -2.92 -18.78
CA VAL A 339 13.14 -2.26 -18.46
C VAL A 339 13.20 -1.74 -17.03
N TYR A 340 12.13 -1.11 -16.54
CA TYR A 340 12.16 -0.42 -15.25
C TYR A 340 11.66 -1.26 -14.06
N ALA A 341 10.80 -2.27 -14.28
CA ALA A 341 10.38 -3.18 -13.21
C ALA A 341 11.25 -4.43 -13.12
N LYS A 342 11.94 -4.82 -14.19
CA LYS A 342 12.84 -5.99 -14.23
C LYS A 342 12.20 -7.27 -13.64
N GLY A 343 10.94 -7.52 -13.99
CA GLY A 343 10.15 -8.63 -13.46
C GLY A 343 9.51 -8.37 -12.10
N GLY A 344 9.73 -7.21 -11.49
CA GLY A 344 9.08 -6.77 -10.27
C GLY A 344 7.63 -6.35 -10.45
N LYS A 345 6.98 -5.97 -9.36
CA LYS A 345 5.58 -5.54 -9.36
C LYS A 345 5.40 -4.13 -9.87
N THR A 346 4.44 -3.94 -10.77
CA THR A 346 4.10 -2.65 -11.38
C THR A 346 2.64 -2.30 -11.12
N ILE A 347 2.37 -1.03 -10.79
CA ILE A 347 1.01 -0.48 -10.83
C ILE A 347 0.96 0.58 -11.93
N VAL A 348 0.00 0.43 -12.85
CA VAL A 348 -0.27 1.39 -13.93
C VAL A 348 -1.54 2.16 -13.58
N PHE A 349 -1.43 3.48 -13.44
CA PHE A 349 -2.56 4.34 -13.10
C PHE A 349 -3.21 4.94 -14.35
N THR A 350 -4.49 4.67 -14.52
CA THR A 350 -5.34 5.20 -15.59
C THR A 350 -6.41 6.14 -15.02
N ARG A 351 -6.97 7.00 -15.87
CA ARG A 351 -7.99 7.97 -15.46
C ARG A 351 -9.37 7.34 -15.33
N THR A 352 -9.77 6.51 -16.29
CA THR A 352 -11.10 5.93 -16.32
C THR A 352 -11.08 4.41 -16.17
N LYS A 353 -12.21 3.84 -15.77
CA LYS A 353 -12.43 2.40 -15.65
C LYS A 353 -12.23 1.70 -17.00
N ARG A 354 -12.74 2.32 -18.07
CA ARG A 354 -12.62 1.81 -19.43
C ARG A 354 -11.14 1.75 -19.87
N ASP A 355 -10.36 2.79 -19.57
CA ASP A 355 -8.94 2.81 -19.88
C ASP A 355 -8.21 1.70 -19.11
N ALA A 356 -8.61 1.42 -17.85
CA ALA A 356 -8.03 0.35 -17.06
C ALA A 356 -8.24 -1.02 -17.71
N ASP A 357 -9.45 -1.31 -18.17
CA ASP A 357 -9.76 -2.55 -18.86
C ASP A 357 -9.02 -2.66 -20.20
N GLU A 358 -9.04 -1.61 -21.02
CA GLU A 358 -8.39 -1.59 -22.34
C GLU A 358 -6.86 -1.75 -22.23
N VAL A 359 -6.24 -1.06 -21.27
CA VAL A 359 -4.78 -1.14 -21.05
C VAL A 359 -4.40 -2.51 -20.49
N SER A 360 -5.17 -3.04 -19.54
CA SER A 360 -4.95 -4.39 -18.99
C SER A 360 -5.06 -5.45 -20.09
N LEU A 361 -6.11 -5.41 -20.89
CA LEU A 361 -6.31 -6.34 -22.00
C LEU A 361 -5.16 -6.27 -23.01
N ALA A 362 -4.71 -5.07 -23.35
CA ALA A 362 -3.58 -4.88 -24.28
C ALA A 362 -2.27 -5.45 -23.72
N LEU A 363 -2.02 -5.31 -22.41
CA LEU A 363 -0.82 -5.85 -21.77
C LEU A 363 -0.85 -7.37 -21.65
N THR A 364 -2.02 -7.99 -21.48
CA THR A 364 -2.16 -9.45 -21.23
C THR A 364 -1.57 -10.29 -22.38
N THR A 365 -1.38 -9.72 -23.56
CA THR A 365 -0.72 -10.40 -24.68
C THR A 365 0.80 -10.59 -24.48
N SER A 366 1.43 -9.77 -23.62
CA SER A 366 2.87 -9.78 -23.38
C SER A 366 3.24 -9.97 -21.91
N ILE A 367 2.45 -9.38 -20.99
CA ILE A 367 2.72 -9.41 -19.55
C ILE A 367 1.40 -9.69 -18.82
N ALA A 368 1.42 -10.66 -17.89
CA ALA A 368 0.24 -10.98 -17.10
C ALA A 368 -0.22 -9.78 -16.27
N SER A 369 -1.44 -9.30 -16.54
CA SER A 369 -2.02 -8.10 -15.91
C SER A 369 -3.49 -8.29 -15.59
N GLU A 370 -3.98 -7.61 -14.54
CA GLU A 370 -5.40 -7.51 -14.20
C GLU A 370 -5.79 -6.05 -13.93
N ALA A 371 -7.05 -5.71 -14.26
CA ALA A 371 -7.61 -4.39 -14.01
C ALA A 371 -8.22 -4.30 -12.60
N LEU A 372 -8.15 -3.10 -11.99
CA LEU A 372 -8.73 -2.79 -10.68
C LEU A 372 -9.45 -1.43 -10.73
N HIS A 373 -10.78 -1.44 -10.74
CA HIS A 373 -11.61 -0.23 -10.79
C HIS A 373 -12.93 -0.40 -10.04
N GLY A 374 -13.74 0.67 -9.98
CA GLY A 374 -14.94 0.71 -9.15
C GLY A 374 -16.07 -0.21 -9.57
N ASP A 375 -16.11 -0.70 -10.83
CA ASP A 375 -17.23 -1.54 -11.34
C ASP A 375 -17.04 -3.03 -11.05
N ILE A 376 -15.84 -3.47 -10.68
CA ILE A 376 -15.64 -4.86 -10.25
C ILE A 376 -16.23 -5.10 -8.87
N SER A 377 -16.83 -6.29 -8.69
CA SER A 377 -17.43 -6.67 -7.40
C SER A 377 -16.37 -6.73 -6.29
N GLN A 378 -16.79 -6.53 -5.03
CA GLN A 378 -15.86 -6.55 -3.89
C GLN A 378 -15.11 -7.90 -3.79
N HIS A 379 -15.78 -9.01 -4.06
CA HIS A 379 -15.15 -10.33 -4.08
C HIS A 379 -14.07 -10.45 -5.16
N GLN A 380 -14.36 -9.98 -6.37
CA GLN A 380 -13.38 -9.99 -7.46
C GLN A 380 -12.19 -9.07 -7.16
N ARG A 381 -12.46 -7.88 -6.59
CA ARG A 381 -11.44 -6.92 -6.14
C ARG A 381 -10.46 -7.56 -5.14
N GLU A 382 -10.98 -8.26 -4.13
CA GLU A 382 -10.16 -8.97 -3.14
C GLU A 382 -9.34 -10.10 -3.78
N ARG A 383 -9.94 -10.84 -4.73
CA ARG A 383 -9.25 -11.89 -5.47
C ARG A 383 -8.09 -11.33 -6.30
N THR A 384 -8.31 -10.25 -7.06
CA THR A 384 -7.30 -9.56 -7.84
C THR A 384 -6.16 -9.05 -6.95
N LEU A 385 -6.48 -8.37 -5.85
CA LEU A 385 -5.45 -7.87 -4.93
C LEU A 385 -4.62 -8.99 -4.28
N ASN A 386 -5.27 -10.08 -3.89
CA ASN A 386 -4.57 -11.24 -3.34
C ASN A 386 -3.70 -11.93 -4.40
N GLY A 387 -4.17 -12.04 -5.64
CA GLY A 387 -3.39 -12.54 -6.78
C GLY A 387 -2.13 -11.71 -7.01
N PHE A 388 -2.26 -10.38 -7.01
CA PHE A 388 -1.14 -9.46 -7.17
C PHE A 388 -0.15 -9.53 -5.98
N ARG A 389 -0.65 -9.60 -4.73
CA ARG A 389 0.21 -9.78 -3.55
C ARG A 389 1.01 -11.08 -3.61
N GLN A 390 0.39 -12.16 -4.07
CA GLN A 390 1.01 -13.48 -4.22
C GLN A 390 1.91 -13.60 -5.45
N GLY A 391 1.96 -12.59 -6.32
CA GLY A 391 2.77 -12.62 -7.54
C GLY A 391 2.20 -13.53 -8.65
N LYS A 392 0.89 -13.84 -8.63
CA LYS A 392 0.24 -14.59 -9.71
C LYS A 392 0.27 -13.84 -11.05
N PHE A 393 0.32 -12.54 -10.97
CA PHE A 393 0.59 -11.62 -12.07
C PHE A 393 1.36 -10.42 -11.50
N THR A 394 2.12 -9.73 -12.35
CA THR A 394 3.07 -8.70 -11.93
C THR A 394 2.60 -7.28 -12.21
N VAL A 395 1.56 -7.10 -13.02
CA VAL A 395 1.06 -5.78 -13.41
C VAL A 395 -0.39 -5.60 -12.98
N LEU A 396 -0.64 -4.55 -12.19
CA LEU A 396 -1.99 -4.13 -11.80
C LEU A 396 -2.32 -2.81 -12.51
N VAL A 397 -3.37 -2.80 -13.33
CA VAL A 397 -3.86 -1.57 -13.97
C VAL A 397 -5.03 -1.01 -13.17
N ALA A 398 -4.89 0.18 -12.59
CA ALA A 398 -5.86 0.66 -11.61
C ALA A 398 -6.27 2.12 -11.81
N THR A 399 -7.51 2.43 -11.43
CA THR A 399 -7.97 3.81 -11.25
C THR A 399 -7.64 4.31 -9.84
N ASP A 400 -7.56 5.63 -9.64
CA ASP A 400 -7.22 6.24 -8.35
C ASP A 400 -8.11 5.74 -7.20
N VAL A 401 -9.42 5.76 -7.40
CA VAL A 401 -10.38 5.34 -6.36
C VAL A 401 -10.16 3.88 -5.95
N ALA A 402 -9.80 3.04 -6.91
CA ALA A 402 -9.63 1.62 -6.65
C ALA A 402 -8.29 1.28 -5.98
N SER A 403 -7.27 2.12 -6.16
CA SER A 403 -5.91 1.88 -5.66
C SER A 403 -5.58 2.62 -4.36
N ARG A 404 -6.43 3.55 -3.94
CA ARG A 404 -6.27 4.29 -2.68
C ARG A 404 -6.34 3.34 -1.50
N GLY A 405 -5.55 3.61 -0.47
CA GLY A 405 -5.51 2.79 0.76
C GLY A 405 -4.96 1.37 0.57
N LEU A 406 -4.48 1.01 -0.63
CA LEU A 406 -3.90 -0.33 -0.84
C LEU A 406 -2.54 -0.43 -0.14
N ASP A 407 -2.46 -1.36 0.78
CA ASP A 407 -1.16 -1.84 1.25
C ASP A 407 -0.70 -2.99 0.36
N ILE A 408 0.13 -2.64 -0.59
CA ILE A 408 0.79 -3.60 -1.47
C ILE A 408 2.29 -3.44 -1.24
N PRO A 409 2.92 -4.39 -0.56
CA PRO A 409 4.36 -4.35 -0.36
C PRO A 409 5.10 -4.68 -1.65
N ASN A 410 6.32 -4.16 -1.76
CA ASN A 410 7.25 -4.48 -2.83
C ASN A 410 6.68 -4.16 -4.23
N VAL A 411 6.20 -2.94 -4.44
CA VAL A 411 5.92 -2.40 -5.77
C VAL A 411 7.20 -1.69 -6.23
N ASP A 412 7.74 -2.14 -7.35
CA ASP A 412 9.03 -1.69 -7.86
C ASP A 412 8.87 -0.51 -8.83
N LEU A 413 7.74 -0.50 -9.56
CA LEU A 413 7.45 0.50 -10.58
C LEU A 413 6.02 1.03 -10.48
N ILE A 414 5.89 2.35 -10.53
CA ILE A 414 4.63 3.07 -10.74
C ILE A 414 4.65 3.72 -12.10
N ILE A 415 3.60 3.53 -12.89
CA ILE A 415 3.41 4.23 -14.15
C ILE A 415 2.14 5.08 -14.08
N HIS A 416 2.31 6.40 -14.20
CA HIS A 416 1.21 7.31 -14.45
C HIS A 416 0.94 7.30 -15.96
N TYR A 417 0.09 6.38 -16.41
CA TYR A 417 -0.30 6.27 -17.81
C TYR A 417 -0.97 7.56 -18.32
N GLU A 418 -1.69 8.22 -17.39
CA GLU A 418 -2.23 9.56 -17.58
C GLU A 418 -1.90 10.43 -16.39
N LEU A 419 -1.72 11.74 -16.67
CA LEU A 419 -1.44 12.73 -15.64
C LEU A 419 -2.48 12.66 -14.51
N PRO A 420 -2.05 12.73 -13.25
CA PRO A 420 -2.96 12.91 -12.13
C PRO A 420 -3.67 14.29 -12.23
N ASN A 421 -4.85 14.38 -11.62
CA ASN A 421 -5.63 15.61 -11.65
C ASN A 421 -5.05 16.71 -10.74
N ASP A 422 -4.32 16.32 -9.72
CA ASP A 422 -3.77 17.18 -8.68
C ASP A 422 -2.43 16.64 -8.16
N PRO A 423 -1.58 17.50 -7.53
CA PRO A 423 -0.30 17.13 -6.99
C PRO A 423 -0.39 16.08 -5.89
N GLU A 424 -1.45 16.10 -5.07
CA GLU A 424 -1.68 15.15 -4.00
C GLU A 424 -1.88 13.74 -4.56
N THR A 425 -2.69 13.61 -5.61
CA THR A 425 -2.88 12.33 -6.32
C THR A 425 -1.57 11.80 -6.88
N PHE A 426 -0.68 12.66 -7.40
CA PHE A 426 0.65 12.24 -7.83
C PHE A 426 1.47 11.64 -6.69
N VAL A 427 1.51 12.33 -5.55
CA VAL A 427 2.24 11.88 -4.36
C VAL A 427 1.69 10.54 -3.86
N HIS A 428 0.38 10.39 -3.78
CA HIS A 428 -0.27 9.16 -3.32
C HIS A 428 -0.07 7.97 -4.27
N ARG A 429 -0.07 8.19 -5.59
CA ARG A 429 0.25 7.15 -6.58
C ARG A 429 1.71 6.74 -6.46
N SER A 430 2.62 7.70 -6.51
CA SER A 430 4.07 7.46 -6.43
C SER A 430 4.47 6.83 -5.09
N GLY A 431 3.83 7.20 -3.99
CA GLY A 431 4.04 6.61 -2.66
C GLY A 431 3.57 5.15 -2.52
N ARG A 432 3.13 4.48 -3.60
CA ARG A 432 2.93 3.02 -3.60
C ARG A 432 4.24 2.27 -3.83
N THR A 433 5.29 2.92 -4.33
CA THR A 433 6.66 2.42 -4.37
C THR A 433 7.56 3.15 -3.35
N GLY A 434 8.81 2.77 -3.23
CA GLY A 434 9.77 3.42 -2.30
C GLY A 434 9.44 3.25 -0.82
N ARG A 435 8.72 2.20 -0.42
CA ARG A 435 8.31 1.95 0.97
C ARG A 435 9.39 1.24 1.77
N ALA A 436 9.46 1.55 3.05
CA ALA A 436 10.39 0.94 4.00
C ALA A 436 11.86 1.06 3.58
N GLY A 437 12.26 2.20 3.01
CA GLY A 437 13.66 2.47 2.61
C GLY A 437 14.11 1.74 1.33
N LYS A 438 13.20 1.07 0.61
CA LYS A 438 13.51 0.47 -0.70
C LYS A 438 13.49 1.51 -1.80
N ALA A 439 14.40 1.39 -2.76
CA ALA A 439 14.35 2.19 -3.98
C ALA A 439 13.12 1.81 -4.82
N GLY A 440 12.54 2.78 -5.51
CA GLY A 440 11.42 2.57 -6.41
C GLY A 440 11.46 3.52 -7.60
N ASN A 441 10.76 3.17 -8.67
CA ASN A 441 10.68 3.99 -9.87
C ASN A 441 9.25 4.50 -10.07
N ALA A 442 9.10 5.76 -10.46
CA ALA A 442 7.82 6.31 -10.89
C ALA A 442 7.99 7.02 -12.25
N ILE A 443 7.24 6.57 -13.25
CA ILE A 443 7.29 7.09 -14.62
C ILE A 443 6.01 7.84 -14.93
N LEU A 444 6.13 9.09 -15.38
CA LEU A 444 5.03 9.93 -15.81
C LEU A 444 4.95 9.97 -17.34
N MET A 445 3.91 9.40 -17.92
CA MET A 445 3.66 9.42 -19.36
C MET A 445 2.82 10.65 -19.70
N PHE A 446 3.30 11.54 -20.57
CA PHE A 446 2.57 12.76 -20.92
C PHE A 446 2.65 13.05 -22.42
N THR A 447 1.68 13.82 -22.92
CA THR A 447 1.71 14.33 -24.30
C THR A 447 2.41 15.68 -24.36
N THR A 448 2.94 16.06 -25.52
CA THR A 448 3.65 17.32 -25.71
C THR A 448 2.87 18.54 -25.23
N ASN A 449 1.54 18.52 -25.41
CA ASN A 449 0.64 19.59 -24.94
C ASN A 449 0.58 19.72 -23.40
N GLN A 450 0.92 18.65 -22.67
CA GLN A 450 0.87 18.57 -21.21
C GLN A 450 2.20 18.99 -20.53
N ARG A 451 3.23 19.38 -21.30
CA ARG A 451 4.55 19.75 -20.76
C ARG A 451 4.49 20.86 -19.71
N ARG A 452 3.58 21.83 -19.87
CA ARG A 452 3.38 22.90 -18.87
C ARG A 452 2.81 22.37 -17.58
N THR A 453 1.88 21.43 -17.65
CA THR A 453 1.28 20.76 -16.49
C THR A 453 2.34 19.95 -15.73
N VAL A 454 3.23 19.24 -16.44
CA VAL A 454 4.35 18.51 -15.81
C VAL A 454 5.27 19.48 -15.05
N LYS A 455 5.64 20.62 -15.64
CA LYS A 455 6.45 21.65 -14.96
C LYS A 455 5.74 22.30 -13.76
N SER A 456 4.40 22.45 -13.82
CA SER A 456 3.63 22.88 -12.64
C SER A 456 3.68 21.84 -11.55
N LEU A 457 3.50 20.56 -11.91
CA LEU A 457 3.56 19.44 -10.98
C LEU A 457 4.93 19.37 -10.26
N GLU A 458 6.06 19.58 -10.98
CA GLU A 458 7.38 19.66 -10.36
C GLU A 458 7.45 20.71 -9.26
N ARG A 459 6.93 21.90 -9.50
CA ARG A 459 6.91 23.01 -8.53
C ARG A 459 5.99 22.72 -7.35
N ASP A 460 4.79 22.21 -7.64
CA ASP A 460 3.74 22.02 -6.63
C ASP A 460 4.05 20.84 -5.70
N VAL A 461 4.83 19.86 -6.19
CA VAL A 461 5.29 18.68 -5.42
C VAL A 461 6.66 18.92 -4.79
N GLY A 462 7.46 19.86 -5.31
CA GLY A 462 8.85 20.06 -4.91
C GLY A 462 9.78 18.94 -5.42
N CYS A 463 9.54 18.43 -6.61
CA CYS A 463 10.34 17.34 -7.19
C CYS A 463 10.91 17.74 -8.56
N LYS A 464 11.85 16.92 -9.06
CA LYS A 464 12.37 17.04 -10.44
C LYS A 464 12.22 15.72 -11.15
N PHE A 465 11.76 15.76 -12.40
CA PHE A 465 11.72 14.60 -13.27
C PHE A 465 12.99 14.52 -14.13
N GLU A 466 13.52 13.31 -14.22
CA GLU A 466 14.46 12.96 -15.27
C GLU A 466 13.67 12.66 -16.56
N PHE A 467 13.92 13.45 -17.61
CA PHE A 467 13.24 13.27 -18.89
C PHE A 467 13.93 12.16 -19.68
N ILE A 468 13.19 11.10 -19.96
CA ILE A 468 13.69 9.91 -20.66
C ILE A 468 13.02 9.73 -22.02
N GLY A 469 13.71 9.02 -22.91
CA GLY A 469 13.13 8.51 -24.18
C GLY A 469 12.44 7.15 -23.99
N PRO A 470 11.75 6.66 -25.03
CA PRO A 470 11.32 5.27 -25.10
C PRO A 470 12.53 4.33 -24.99
N PRO A 471 12.40 3.19 -24.26
CA PRO A 471 13.46 2.20 -24.21
C PRO A 471 13.86 1.72 -25.61
N THR A 472 15.16 1.54 -25.81
CA THR A 472 15.69 0.92 -27.03
C THR A 472 15.37 -0.57 -27.04
N MET A 473 15.38 -1.18 -28.22
CA MET A 473 15.15 -2.62 -28.33
C MET A 473 16.24 -3.43 -27.61
N GLU A 474 17.47 -2.92 -27.60
CA GLU A 474 18.61 -3.53 -26.91
C GLU A 474 18.35 -3.54 -25.39
N GLU A 475 17.94 -2.43 -24.80
CA GLU A 475 17.57 -2.34 -23.37
C GLU A 475 16.44 -3.31 -22.98
N VAL A 476 15.45 -3.47 -23.88
CA VAL A 476 14.32 -4.40 -23.65
C VAL A 476 14.81 -5.85 -23.68
N LEU A 477 15.65 -6.21 -24.65
CA LEU A 477 16.20 -7.57 -24.78
C LEU A 477 17.10 -7.91 -23.60
N ASP A 478 18.00 -7.01 -23.22
CA ASP A 478 18.89 -7.19 -22.08
C ASP A 478 18.12 -7.35 -20.76
N SER A 479 17.15 -6.48 -20.51
CA SER A 479 16.32 -6.58 -19.30
C SER A 479 15.49 -7.86 -19.26
N SER A 480 14.97 -8.31 -20.41
CA SER A 480 14.24 -9.58 -20.51
C SER A 480 15.17 -10.77 -20.26
N ALA A 481 16.38 -10.76 -20.81
CA ALA A 481 17.36 -11.81 -20.59
C ALA A 481 17.80 -11.87 -19.12
N GLU A 482 18.08 -10.72 -18.49
CA GLU A 482 18.40 -10.65 -17.05
C GLU A 482 17.29 -11.23 -16.18
N HIS A 483 16.03 -10.91 -16.49
CA HIS A 483 14.87 -11.44 -15.77
C HIS A 483 14.78 -12.97 -15.88
N VAL A 484 14.94 -13.51 -17.09
CA VAL A 484 14.94 -14.97 -17.30
C VAL A 484 16.09 -15.63 -16.56
N ILE A 485 17.29 -15.08 -16.61
CA ILE A 485 18.46 -15.59 -15.87
C ILE A 485 18.19 -15.59 -14.35
N ALA A 486 17.61 -14.52 -13.83
CA ALA A 486 17.24 -14.44 -12.40
C ALA A 486 16.21 -15.52 -12.03
N THR A 487 15.21 -15.76 -12.88
CA THR A 487 14.18 -16.79 -12.69
C THR A 487 14.79 -18.20 -12.72
N LEU A 488 15.71 -18.46 -13.68
CA LEU A 488 16.38 -19.76 -13.78
C LEU A 488 17.24 -20.12 -12.56
N ARG A 489 17.84 -19.13 -11.89
CA ARG A 489 18.58 -19.35 -10.63
C ARG A 489 17.68 -19.85 -9.49
N GLY A 490 16.39 -19.62 -9.56
CA GLY A 490 15.40 -20.07 -8.56
C GLY A 490 14.81 -21.46 -8.82
N VAL A 491 15.17 -22.12 -9.92
CA VAL A 491 14.65 -23.45 -10.27
C VAL A 491 15.18 -24.50 -9.31
N HIS A 492 14.26 -25.35 -8.79
CA HIS A 492 14.60 -26.39 -7.83
C HIS A 492 15.57 -27.44 -8.44
N PRO A 493 16.62 -27.86 -7.71
CA PRO A 493 17.62 -28.80 -8.25
C PRO A 493 17.05 -30.12 -8.78
N GLU A 494 16.05 -30.69 -8.10
CA GLU A 494 15.38 -31.92 -8.56
C GLU A 494 14.67 -31.72 -9.90
N SER A 495 14.04 -30.56 -10.13
CA SER A 495 13.42 -30.24 -11.42
C SER A 495 14.47 -30.14 -12.52
N ILE A 496 15.62 -29.54 -12.23
CA ILE A 496 16.73 -29.42 -13.20
C ILE A 496 17.17 -30.81 -13.67
N GLN A 497 17.33 -31.78 -12.73
CA GLN A 497 17.78 -33.13 -13.06
C GLN A 497 16.91 -33.84 -14.10
N TYR A 498 15.59 -33.62 -14.09
CA TYR A 498 14.69 -34.20 -15.09
C TYR A 498 14.95 -33.70 -16.51
N PHE A 499 15.44 -32.47 -16.64
CA PHE A 499 15.67 -31.85 -17.93
C PHE A 499 17.10 -32.00 -18.45
N VAL A 500 18.05 -32.48 -17.63
CA VAL A 500 19.46 -32.67 -18.03
C VAL A 500 19.59 -33.49 -19.33
N PRO A 501 18.93 -34.68 -19.48
CA PRO A 501 19.08 -35.48 -20.70
C PRO A 501 18.53 -34.77 -21.96
N ALA A 502 17.49 -33.95 -21.80
CA ALA A 502 16.94 -33.16 -22.91
C ALA A 502 17.84 -31.98 -23.25
N ALA A 503 18.42 -31.32 -22.23
CA ALA A 503 19.36 -30.22 -22.41
C ALA A 503 20.65 -30.70 -23.09
N GLU A 504 21.18 -31.88 -22.75
CA GLU A 504 22.35 -32.48 -23.41
C GLU A 504 22.08 -32.75 -24.88
N ARG A 505 20.94 -33.33 -25.24
CA ARG A 505 20.56 -33.54 -26.65
C ARG A 505 20.46 -32.22 -27.40
N LEU A 506 19.79 -31.23 -26.83
CA LEU A 506 19.64 -29.91 -27.42
C LEU A 506 21.02 -29.23 -27.64
N SER A 507 21.93 -29.39 -26.67
CA SER A 507 23.30 -28.88 -26.75
C SER A 507 24.11 -29.59 -27.81
N GLN A 508 23.90 -30.90 -28.04
CA GLN A 508 24.52 -31.64 -29.12
C GLN A 508 24.02 -31.23 -30.50
N GLU A 509 22.70 -30.91 -30.62
CA GLU A 509 22.08 -30.50 -31.89
C GLU A 509 22.43 -29.06 -32.27
N LEU A 510 22.34 -28.13 -31.34
CA LEU A 510 22.44 -26.68 -31.59
C LEU A 510 23.81 -26.10 -31.14
N GLY A 511 24.64 -26.86 -30.46
CA GLY A 511 25.92 -26.38 -29.96
C GLY A 511 25.80 -25.16 -29.03
N PRO A 512 26.68 -24.15 -29.16
CA PRO A 512 26.69 -22.96 -28.31
C PRO A 512 25.39 -22.13 -28.38
N THR A 513 24.60 -22.28 -29.43
CA THR A 513 23.36 -21.52 -29.64
C THR A 513 22.16 -22.10 -28.85
N ALA A 514 22.27 -23.31 -28.30
CA ALA A 514 21.21 -24.00 -27.58
C ALA A 514 20.68 -23.15 -26.41
N LEU A 515 21.60 -22.64 -25.58
CA LEU A 515 21.24 -21.80 -24.44
C LEU A 515 20.66 -20.44 -24.87
N ALA A 516 21.25 -19.81 -25.91
CA ALA A 516 20.74 -18.55 -26.47
C ALA A 516 19.33 -18.70 -27.03
N SER A 517 19.03 -19.82 -27.71
CA SER A 517 17.70 -20.13 -28.24
C SER A 517 16.68 -20.34 -27.08
N ALA A 518 17.07 -21.03 -26.01
CA ALA A 518 16.23 -21.22 -24.83
C ALA A 518 15.94 -19.88 -24.14
N LEU A 519 16.95 -19.03 -23.96
CA LEU A 519 16.77 -17.68 -23.38
C LEU A 519 15.88 -16.81 -24.26
N ALA A 520 16.09 -16.80 -25.57
CA ALA A 520 15.24 -16.03 -26.50
C ALA A 520 13.77 -16.48 -26.43
N HIS A 521 13.54 -17.80 -26.39
CA HIS A 521 12.19 -18.34 -26.27
C HIS A 521 11.54 -17.99 -24.93
N LEU A 522 12.24 -18.17 -23.81
CA LEU A 522 11.77 -17.85 -22.47
C LEU A 522 11.54 -16.35 -22.26
N SER A 523 12.31 -15.50 -22.92
CA SER A 523 12.14 -14.04 -22.93
C SER A 523 10.98 -13.57 -23.83
N GLY A 524 10.31 -14.47 -24.55
CA GLY A 524 9.20 -14.14 -25.47
C GLY A 524 9.66 -13.61 -26.84
N PHE A 525 10.95 -13.63 -27.15
CA PHE A 525 11.54 -13.13 -28.40
C PHE A 525 11.97 -14.27 -29.34
N SER A 526 11.11 -15.26 -29.55
CA SER A 526 11.36 -16.35 -30.52
C SER A 526 11.43 -15.88 -31.96
N GLN A 527 10.92 -14.69 -32.26
CA GLN A 527 11.04 -14.00 -33.54
C GLN A 527 11.79 -12.68 -33.35
N PRO A 528 12.57 -12.23 -34.35
CA PRO A 528 13.23 -10.94 -34.24
C PRO A 528 12.18 -9.83 -33.97
N PRO A 529 12.42 -8.96 -33.01
CA PRO A 529 11.50 -7.88 -32.72
C PRO A 529 11.34 -7.00 -33.96
N SER A 530 10.09 -6.72 -34.35
CA SER A 530 9.82 -5.79 -35.47
C SER A 530 10.41 -4.42 -35.11
N SER A 531 11.02 -3.76 -36.10
CA SER A 531 11.68 -2.45 -35.96
C SER A 531 10.72 -1.33 -35.55
N ARG A 532 10.22 -1.35 -34.30
CA ARG A 532 9.40 -0.29 -33.69
C ARG A 532 10.20 0.98 -33.41
N SER A 533 11.54 0.89 -33.44
CA SER A 533 12.47 1.92 -32.97
C SER A 533 12.61 3.13 -33.88
N LEU A 534 12.23 3.06 -35.16
CA LEU A 534 12.52 4.14 -36.11
C LEU A 534 11.60 5.35 -36.00
N ILE A 535 10.41 5.22 -35.39
CA ILE A 535 9.45 6.34 -35.29
C ILE A 535 9.75 7.27 -34.10
N SER A 536 10.44 6.80 -33.08
CA SER A 536 10.64 7.55 -31.82
C SER A 536 11.94 8.35 -31.77
N HIS A 537 13.00 7.95 -32.48
CA HIS A 537 14.28 8.66 -32.44
C HIS A 537 14.29 9.97 -33.23
N GLU A 538 13.57 10.08 -34.34
CA GLU A 538 13.51 11.33 -35.13
C GLU A 538 12.77 12.47 -34.44
N GLN A 539 11.82 12.18 -33.53
CA GLN A 539 11.10 13.23 -32.79
C GLN A 539 11.85 13.72 -31.53
N PHE A 540 12.82 12.99 -31.03
CA PHE A 540 13.60 13.37 -29.85
C PHE A 540 14.78 14.29 -30.19
N SER A 541 15.43 14.12 -31.31
CA SER A 541 16.58 14.93 -31.73
C SER A 541 16.23 16.34 -32.21
N LEU A 542 14.96 16.63 -32.46
CA LEU A 542 14.50 17.95 -32.92
C LEU A 542 14.14 18.98 -31.84
N LYS A 543 14.37 18.72 -30.53
CA LYS A 543 13.96 19.62 -29.44
C LYS A 543 14.89 19.66 -28.22
N GLN A 544 16.20 19.58 -28.46
CA GLN A 544 17.18 19.98 -27.44
C GLN A 544 17.64 21.45 -27.57
N ASP A 545 17.06 22.23 -28.50
CA ASP A 545 17.28 23.67 -28.64
C ASP A 545 16.19 24.49 -27.98
#